data_e2a5890a1b97be9403b955c3a07af2e8
#
_entry.id   e2a5890a1b97be9403b955c3a07af2e8
#
_cell.length_a   1.000
_cell.length_b   1.000
_cell.length_c   1.000
_cell.angle_alpha   90.00
_cell.angle_beta   90.00
_cell.angle_gamma   90.00
#
_symmetry.space_group_name_H-M   'P 1'
#
loop_
_entity.id
_entity.type
_entity.pdbx_description
1 polymer ?
#
loop_
_entity_poly.entity_id
_entity_poly.type
_entity_poly.pdbx_seq_one_letter_code
_entity_poly.pdbx_strand_id
1 'polypeptide(L)'
;YDLVEWSCIYDATNALKGNKTYDTWQEGLTSIFEAVLQNKPFILNVYHATTQDSIERFLFATVHDLILGVVREKAQGTNISEEQIQFIANFYKYSFVGIMLDWIGKGMNEDYNEIVYNMSNTLHGSIANSISNFTNEAK
;
A
#
# COMPACT_ATOMS: atom_id res chain seq x y z
N TYR A 1 -17.89 -8.40 11.79
CA TYR A 1 -16.80 -7.94 10.90
C TYR A 1 -16.49 -6.46 11.08
N ASP A 2 -17.48 -5.67 11.45
CA ASP A 2 -17.30 -4.22 11.64
C ASP A 2 -16.24 -3.90 12.70
N LEU A 3 -16.17 -4.69 13.77
CA LEU A 3 -15.19 -4.49 14.83
C LEU A 3 -13.76 -4.76 14.35
N VAL A 4 -13.57 -5.80 13.53
CA VAL A 4 -12.27 -6.14 12.97
C VAL A 4 -11.82 -5.06 11.99
N GLU A 5 -12.71 -4.69 11.08
CA GLU A 5 -12.43 -3.66 10.08
C GLU A 5 -12.07 -2.34 10.77
N TRP A 6 -12.82 -1.98 11.81
CA TRP A 6 -12.57 -0.75 12.55
C TRP A 6 -11.23 -0.77 13.28
N SER A 7 -10.90 -1.88 13.93
CA SER A 7 -9.63 -2.05 14.63
C SER A 7 -8.44 -1.97 13.68
N CYS A 8 -8.53 -2.64 12.53
CA CYS A 8 -7.48 -2.61 11.52
C CYS A 8 -7.29 -1.22 10.93
N ILE A 9 -8.39 -0.50 10.67
CA ILE A 9 -8.33 0.87 10.17
C ILE A 9 -7.65 1.78 11.17
N TYR A 10 -8.02 1.65 12.45
CA TYR A 10 -7.44 2.46 13.51
C TYR A 10 -5.92 2.21 13.63
N ASP A 11 -5.52 0.94 13.69
CA ASP A 11 -4.13 0.55 13.80
C ASP A 11 -3.32 1.04 12.60
N ALA A 12 -3.83 0.84 11.40
CA ALA A 12 -3.15 1.24 10.19
C ALA A 12 -3.06 2.76 10.06
N THR A 13 -4.14 3.48 10.40
CA THR A 13 -4.14 4.94 10.35
C THR A 13 -3.09 5.52 11.30
N ASN A 14 -2.99 4.98 12.51
CA ASN A 14 -1.96 5.40 13.46
C ASN A 14 -0.56 5.05 12.97
N ALA A 15 -0.41 3.84 12.40
CA ALA A 15 0.87 3.36 11.93
C ALA A 15 1.41 4.18 10.76
N LEU A 16 0.53 4.68 9.89
CA LEU A 16 0.91 5.47 8.74
C LEU A 16 1.19 6.94 9.06
N LYS A 17 0.85 7.38 10.26
CA LYS A 17 0.97 8.79 10.63
C LYS A 17 2.43 9.25 10.50
N GLY A 18 2.69 10.11 9.50
CA GLY A 18 4.02 10.62 9.24
C GLY A 18 4.89 9.78 8.31
N ASN A 19 4.40 8.62 7.85
CA ASN A 19 5.19 7.70 7.01
C ASN A 19 4.61 7.53 5.61
N LYS A 20 4.09 8.64 5.03
CA LYS A 20 3.51 8.65 3.68
C LYS A 20 4.38 9.43 2.69
N THR A 21 5.70 9.40 2.89
CA THR A 21 6.64 10.13 2.02
C THR A 21 7.48 9.14 1.22
N TYR A 22 8.13 9.66 0.20
CA TYR A 22 9.03 8.85 -0.63
C TYR A 22 10.13 8.19 0.20
N ASP A 23 10.65 8.88 1.21
CA ASP A 23 11.73 8.36 2.04
C ASP A 23 11.24 7.38 3.12
N THR A 24 9.95 7.40 3.45
CA THR A 24 9.42 6.61 4.58
C THR A 24 8.34 5.60 4.18
N TRP A 25 8.06 5.43 2.87
CA TRP A 25 6.96 4.56 2.46
C TRP A 25 7.17 3.10 2.85
N GLN A 26 8.43 2.63 2.89
CA GLN A 26 8.73 1.25 3.32
C GLN A 26 8.31 1.05 4.78
N GLU A 27 8.57 2.03 5.61
CA GLU A 27 8.16 1.98 7.02
C GLU A 27 6.64 2.02 7.14
N GLY A 28 5.97 2.84 6.33
CA GLY A 28 4.52 2.88 6.28
C GLY A 28 3.93 1.55 5.85
N LEU A 29 4.48 0.93 4.80
CA LEU A 29 4.02 -0.37 4.34
C LEU A 29 4.27 -1.46 5.38
N THR A 30 5.44 -1.47 6.01
CA THR A 30 5.76 -2.39 7.09
C THR A 30 4.73 -2.27 8.21
N SER A 31 4.33 -1.05 8.55
CA SER A 31 3.32 -0.82 9.58
C SER A 31 1.96 -1.40 9.20
N ILE A 32 1.59 -1.37 7.92
CA ILE A 32 0.34 -1.99 7.46
C ILE A 32 0.42 -3.51 7.63
N PHE A 33 1.53 -4.14 7.20
CA PHE A 33 1.74 -5.57 7.39
C PHE A 33 1.64 -5.94 8.87
N GLU A 34 2.27 -5.14 9.71
CA GLU A 34 2.28 -5.38 11.15
C GLU A 34 0.89 -5.30 11.77
N ALA A 35 0.10 -4.30 11.37
CA ALA A 35 -1.27 -4.16 11.84
C ALA A 35 -2.12 -5.36 11.42
N VAL A 36 -1.97 -5.84 10.19
CA VAL A 36 -2.67 -7.03 9.70
C VAL A 36 -2.24 -8.26 10.51
N LEU A 37 -0.96 -8.43 10.74
CA LEU A 37 -0.42 -9.57 11.48
C LEU A 37 -0.92 -9.59 12.93
N GLN A 38 -1.00 -8.42 13.57
CA GLN A 38 -1.51 -8.31 14.95
C GLN A 38 -2.95 -8.77 15.07
N ASN A 39 -3.71 -8.71 13.99
CA ASN A 39 -5.10 -9.13 13.94
C ASN A 39 -5.28 -10.48 13.23
N LYS A 40 -4.23 -11.28 13.16
CA LYS A 40 -4.17 -12.51 12.36
C LYS A 40 -5.37 -13.44 12.52
N PRO A 41 -5.82 -13.79 13.74
CA PRO A 41 -6.94 -14.73 13.85
C PRO A 41 -8.21 -14.23 13.19
N PHE A 42 -8.51 -12.96 13.36
CA PHE A 42 -9.68 -12.33 12.74
C PHE A 42 -9.52 -12.23 11.23
N ILE A 43 -8.33 -11.81 10.77
CA ILE A 43 -8.05 -11.63 9.34
C ILE A 43 -8.20 -12.96 8.60
N LEU A 44 -7.65 -14.05 9.15
CA LEU A 44 -7.75 -15.37 8.52
C LEU A 44 -9.20 -15.86 8.48
N ASN A 45 -9.95 -15.65 9.56
CA ASN A 45 -11.37 -16.02 9.58
C ASN A 45 -12.16 -15.28 8.51
N VAL A 46 -11.95 -13.97 8.38
CA VAL A 46 -12.66 -13.17 7.38
C VAL A 46 -12.20 -13.53 5.97
N TYR A 47 -10.90 -13.77 5.77
CA TYR A 47 -10.35 -14.10 4.45
C TYR A 47 -10.93 -15.42 3.92
N HIS A 48 -11.09 -16.41 4.79
CA HIS A 48 -11.64 -17.71 4.39
C HIS A 48 -13.16 -17.76 4.39
N ALA A 49 -13.83 -16.69 4.84
CA ALA A 49 -15.27 -16.57 4.77
C ALA A 49 -15.69 -16.05 3.40
N THR A 50 -17.00 -16.06 3.14
CA THR A 50 -17.55 -15.53 1.89
C THR A 50 -17.51 -14.01 1.82
N THR A 51 -17.05 -13.35 2.88
CA THR A 51 -17.05 -11.89 3.01
C THR A 51 -15.64 -11.30 3.10
N GLN A 52 -14.70 -11.84 2.33
CA GLN A 52 -13.31 -11.32 2.31
C GLN A 52 -13.22 -9.88 1.76
N ASP A 53 -14.31 -9.37 1.17
CA ASP A 53 -14.34 -8.03 0.58
C ASP A 53 -13.93 -6.93 1.55
N SER A 54 -14.23 -7.09 2.85
CA SER A 54 -13.89 -6.07 3.85
C SER A 54 -12.38 -5.92 4.02
N ILE A 55 -11.64 -7.03 3.95
CA ILE A 55 -10.17 -6.99 4.01
C ILE A 55 -9.63 -6.32 2.76
N GLU A 56 -10.14 -6.68 1.60
CA GLU A 56 -9.70 -6.08 0.34
C GLU A 56 -9.96 -4.57 0.34
N ARG A 57 -11.15 -4.14 0.72
CA ARG A 57 -11.47 -2.70 0.79
C ARG A 57 -10.53 -1.97 1.74
N PHE A 58 -10.27 -2.56 2.90
CA PHE A 58 -9.34 -1.96 3.87
C PHE A 58 -7.94 -1.80 3.28
N LEU A 59 -7.42 -2.85 2.67
CA LEU A 59 -6.07 -2.83 2.10
C LEU A 59 -5.99 -1.86 0.91
N PHE A 60 -6.97 -1.89 0.01
CA PHE A 60 -6.97 -0.96 -1.12
C PHE A 60 -7.02 0.50 -0.67
N ALA A 61 -7.87 0.82 0.31
CA ALA A 61 -7.98 2.20 0.80
C ALA A 61 -6.69 2.66 1.48
N THR A 62 -6.13 1.81 2.34
CA THR A 62 -4.95 2.16 3.14
C THR A 62 -3.70 2.27 2.28
N VAL A 63 -3.50 1.30 1.39
CA VAL A 63 -2.34 1.29 0.48
C VAL A 63 -2.45 2.42 -0.54
N HIS A 64 -3.66 2.68 -1.05
CA HIS A 64 -3.87 3.80 -1.97
C HIS A 64 -3.45 5.13 -1.33
N ASP A 65 -3.87 5.36 -0.10
CA ASP A 65 -3.54 6.58 0.63
C ASP A 65 -2.02 6.73 0.80
N LEU A 66 -1.35 5.64 1.15
CA LEU A 66 0.10 5.63 1.29
C LEU A 66 0.81 5.99 -0.01
N ILE A 67 0.45 5.31 -1.09
CA ILE A 67 1.12 5.48 -2.39
C ILE A 67 0.79 6.85 -2.97
N LEU A 68 -0.46 7.30 -2.86
CA LEU A 68 -0.84 8.60 -3.37
C LEU A 68 -0.02 9.71 -2.72
N GLY A 69 0.23 9.60 -1.41
CA GLY A 69 1.10 10.56 -0.71
C GLY A 69 2.51 10.59 -1.28
N VAL A 70 3.07 9.42 -1.57
CA VAL A 70 4.41 9.31 -2.17
C VAL A 70 4.44 9.90 -3.58
N VAL A 71 3.46 9.56 -4.40
CA VAL A 71 3.39 10.06 -5.78
C VAL A 71 3.23 11.58 -5.79
N ARG A 72 2.34 12.11 -4.95
CA ARG A 72 2.13 13.57 -4.86
C ARG A 72 3.38 14.31 -4.44
N GLU A 73 4.14 13.73 -3.50
CA GLU A 73 5.41 14.33 -3.09
C GLU A 73 6.39 14.43 -4.26
N LYS A 74 6.54 13.33 -5.00
CA LYS A 74 7.45 13.31 -6.14
C LYS A 74 6.94 14.14 -7.32
N ALA A 75 5.64 14.39 -7.38
CA ALA A 75 5.02 15.19 -8.44
C ALA A 75 5.17 16.71 -8.20
N GLN A 76 5.53 17.13 -7.00
CA GLN A 76 5.66 18.55 -6.67
C GLN A 76 6.66 19.22 -7.59
N GLY A 77 6.29 20.38 -8.12
CA GLY A 77 7.13 21.14 -9.02
C GLY A 77 7.14 20.65 -10.46
N THR A 78 6.36 19.62 -10.77
CA THR A 78 6.23 19.08 -12.12
C THR A 78 4.89 19.47 -12.74
N ASN A 79 4.77 19.28 -14.06
CA ASN A 79 3.53 19.58 -14.78
C ASN A 79 2.67 18.32 -15.02
N ILE A 80 2.92 17.25 -14.27
CA ILE A 80 2.12 16.03 -14.38
C ILE A 80 0.67 16.31 -13.99
N SER A 81 -0.28 15.73 -14.72
CA SER A 81 -1.70 15.94 -14.46
C SER A 81 -2.20 15.14 -13.28
N GLU A 82 -3.32 15.58 -12.70
CA GLU A 82 -3.97 14.83 -11.62
C GLU A 82 -4.39 13.43 -12.08
N GLU A 83 -4.87 13.29 -13.31
CA GLU A 83 -5.22 11.98 -13.87
C GLU A 83 -4.03 11.04 -13.92
N GLN A 84 -2.86 11.55 -14.30
CA GLN A 84 -1.64 10.75 -14.38
C GLN A 84 -1.14 10.36 -12.98
N ILE A 85 -1.26 11.27 -12.00
CA ILE A 85 -0.94 10.99 -10.61
C ILE A 85 -1.80 9.82 -10.11
N GLN A 86 -3.11 9.90 -10.34
CA GLN A 86 -4.03 8.85 -9.92
C GLN A 86 -3.74 7.52 -10.62
N PHE A 87 -3.39 7.57 -11.90
CA PHE A 87 -3.05 6.35 -12.64
C PHE A 87 -1.83 5.67 -12.02
N ILE A 88 -0.77 6.42 -11.75
CA ILE A 88 0.44 5.88 -11.14
C ILE A 88 0.12 5.26 -9.77
N ALA A 89 -0.63 5.99 -8.94
CA ALA A 89 -1.00 5.51 -7.62
C ALA A 89 -1.82 4.21 -7.72
N ASN A 90 -2.77 4.13 -8.64
CA ASN A 90 -3.57 2.94 -8.85
C ASN A 90 -2.73 1.75 -9.32
N PHE A 91 -1.79 1.99 -10.22
CA PHE A 91 -0.90 0.94 -10.72
C PHE A 91 -0.15 0.25 -9.58
N TYR A 92 0.47 1.02 -8.72
CA TYR A 92 1.22 0.47 -7.60
C TYR A 92 0.31 -0.09 -6.51
N LYS A 93 -0.85 0.52 -6.30
CA LYS A 93 -1.83 0.02 -5.34
C LYS A 93 -2.20 -1.43 -5.63
N TYR A 94 -2.51 -1.75 -6.88
CA TYR A 94 -2.89 -3.11 -7.24
C TYR A 94 -1.74 -4.10 -7.05
N SER A 95 -0.51 -3.68 -7.35
CA SER A 95 0.67 -4.51 -7.11
C SER A 95 0.86 -4.80 -5.62
N PHE A 96 0.79 -3.76 -4.80
CA PHE A 96 1.03 -3.88 -3.37
C PHE A 96 -0.05 -4.72 -2.70
N VAL A 97 -1.32 -4.44 -2.98
CA VAL A 97 -2.42 -5.18 -2.37
C VAL A 97 -2.41 -6.64 -2.83
N GLY A 98 -2.10 -6.89 -4.10
CA GLY A 98 -1.99 -8.26 -4.60
C GLY A 98 -0.95 -9.07 -3.83
N ILE A 99 0.20 -8.48 -3.55
CA ILE A 99 1.26 -9.14 -2.78
C ILE A 99 0.79 -9.40 -1.34
N MET A 100 0.10 -8.42 -0.74
CA MET A 100 -0.40 -8.57 0.63
C MET A 100 -1.48 -9.66 0.73
N LEU A 101 -2.40 -9.70 -0.24
CA LEU A 101 -3.44 -10.73 -0.28
C LEU A 101 -2.85 -12.12 -0.46
N ASP A 102 -1.80 -12.25 -1.28
CA ASP A 102 -1.09 -13.50 -1.45
C ASP A 102 -0.48 -13.96 -0.12
N TRP A 103 0.15 -13.05 0.60
CA TRP A 103 0.72 -13.32 1.91
C TRP A 103 -0.34 -13.77 2.92
N ILE A 104 -1.49 -13.10 2.94
CA ILE A 104 -2.61 -13.48 3.80
C ILE A 104 -3.10 -14.87 3.44
N GLY A 105 -3.29 -15.14 2.14
CA GLY A 105 -3.77 -16.41 1.64
C GLY A 105 -2.86 -17.58 1.99
N LYS A 106 -1.57 -17.33 2.15
CA LYS A 106 -0.57 -18.32 2.58
C LYS A 106 -0.43 -18.41 4.09
N GLY A 107 -1.31 -17.77 4.85
CA GLY A 107 -1.34 -17.85 6.31
C GLY A 107 -0.42 -16.89 7.02
N MET A 108 0.09 -15.86 6.34
CA MET A 108 0.97 -14.84 6.91
C MET A 108 2.24 -15.44 7.53
N ASN A 109 2.75 -16.50 6.93
CA ASN A 109 3.93 -17.22 7.46
C ASN A 109 5.25 -16.65 6.97
N GLU A 110 5.26 -15.96 5.83
CA GLU A 110 6.47 -15.33 5.34
C GLU A 110 6.80 -14.08 6.15
N ASP A 111 8.10 -13.82 6.33
CA ASP A 111 8.55 -12.61 7.00
C ASP A 111 8.21 -11.39 6.14
N TYR A 112 7.32 -10.54 6.63
CA TYR A 112 6.91 -9.36 5.88
C TYR A 112 8.06 -8.38 5.64
N ASN A 113 9.09 -8.39 6.49
CA ASN A 113 10.25 -7.54 6.28
C ASN A 113 11.01 -7.92 5.00
N GLU A 114 11.09 -9.22 4.70
CA GLU A 114 11.67 -9.68 3.44
C GLU A 114 10.82 -9.28 2.25
N ILE A 115 9.50 -9.37 2.40
CA ILE A 115 8.57 -8.96 1.33
C ILE A 115 8.77 -7.48 1.02
N VAL A 116 8.79 -6.62 2.03
CA VAL A 116 8.98 -5.18 1.86
C VAL A 116 10.35 -4.88 1.25
N TYR A 117 11.38 -5.60 1.68
CA TYR A 117 12.73 -5.45 1.12
C TYR A 117 12.73 -5.76 -0.39
N ASN A 118 12.09 -6.87 -0.78
CA ASN A 118 12.02 -7.26 -2.19
C ASN A 118 11.20 -6.26 -3.00
N MET A 119 10.10 -5.75 -2.44
CA MET A 119 9.30 -4.71 -3.09
C MET A 119 10.13 -3.45 -3.29
N SER A 120 10.85 -3.03 -2.27
CA SER A 120 11.69 -1.83 -2.31
C SER A 120 12.75 -1.93 -3.41
N ASN A 121 13.43 -3.06 -3.50
CA ASN A 121 14.44 -3.27 -4.54
C ASN A 121 13.84 -3.31 -5.94
N THR A 122 12.67 -3.95 -6.08
CA THR A 122 11.99 -4.04 -7.37
C THR A 122 11.53 -2.67 -7.87
N LEU A 123 11.11 -1.80 -6.94
CA LEU A 123 10.51 -0.51 -7.28
C LEU A 123 11.49 0.65 -7.25
N HIS A 124 12.75 0.42 -6.89
CA HIS A 124 13.72 1.50 -6.69
C HIS A 124 13.76 2.46 -7.89
N GLY A 125 13.44 3.71 -7.64
CA GLY A 125 13.42 4.75 -8.67
C GLY A 125 12.22 4.72 -9.62
N SER A 126 11.37 3.70 -9.54
CA SER A 126 10.29 3.49 -10.51
C SER A 126 9.24 4.60 -10.48
N ILE A 127 8.82 5.05 -9.30
CA ILE A 127 7.80 6.10 -9.18
C ILE A 127 8.31 7.42 -9.77
N ALA A 128 9.52 7.82 -9.39
CA ALA A 128 10.15 9.03 -9.92
C ALA A 128 10.33 8.94 -11.43
N ASN A 129 10.74 7.79 -11.93
CA ASN A 129 10.91 7.56 -13.35
C ASN A 129 9.58 7.65 -14.11
N SER A 130 8.51 7.11 -13.55
CA SER A 130 7.18 7.20 -14.15
C SER A 130 6.73 8.64 -14.30
N ILE A 131 6.91 9.44 -13.26
CA ILE A 131 6.57 10.88 -13.30
C ILE A 131 7.39 11.58 -14.37
N SER A 132 8.68 11.30 -14.43
CA SER A 132 9.58 11.88 -15.42
C SER A 132 9.14 11.54 -16.84
N ASN A 133 8.73 10.30 -17.07
CA ASN A 133 8.27 9.86 -18.39
C ASN A 133 7.04 10.65 -18.84
N PHE A 134 6.07 10.87 -17.98
CA PHE A 134 4.88 11.64 -18.31
C PHE A 134 5.21 13.12 -18.55
N THR A 135 6.09 13.70 -17.75
CA THR A 135 6.43 15.12 -17.90
C THR A 135 7.31 15.36 -19.11
N ASN A 136 8.16 14.42 -19.50
CA ASN A 136 8.99 14.53 -20.70
C ASN A 136 8.16 14.43 -21.97
N GLU A 137 7.11 13.62 -21.97
CA GLU A 137 6.18 13.53 -23.10
C GLU A 137 5.41 14.82 -23.34
N ALA A 138 5.18 15.59 -22.27
CA ALA A 138 4.46 16.86 -22.36
C ALA A 138 5.26 17.95 -23.08
N LYS A 139 6.51 17.71 -23.36
CA LYS A 139 7.37 18.63 -24.12
C LYS A 139 7.29 18.35 -25.61
#